data_f291b0b9e3111477ae48bb26cf3a1009
#
_entry.id   f291b0b9e3111477ae48bb26cf3a1009
#
_cell.length_a   1.000
_cell.length_b   1.000
_cell.length_c   1.000
_cell.angle_alpha   90.00
_cell.angle_beta   90.00
_cell.angle_gamma   90.00
#
_symmetry.space_group_name_H-M   'P 1'
#
loop_
_entity.id
_entity.type
_entity.pdbx_description
1 polymer ?
#
loop_
_entity_poly.entity_id
_entity_poly.type
_entity_poly.pdbx_seq_one_letter_code
_entity_poly.pdbx_strand_id
1 'polypeptide(L)'
;ATTNARRLVTEENVDVLIGSSITPSSMAVAGVALENAVPHFTQSPVGLPPGRDKWTFMMPQKVSLMAKAVFDHMKANKATTIGYVGFSDSWGDLWVKEFKAIGEPMGLKMVAEERYARADTSVAGQALKLVAAKPDVVLVGASGTGAALPQIALRERGFTGTIYQTHGAVTKDFIRIAGKAAEGVVLPSGPLVVAGLLPDSPQKKVAMEHLKAYEAKYGAGTITQFSGHAFDVLQILERTVPIALKKAKPGTKEFRQAMLEAIEGAKEIPASHGVYNFTSSDHAGLDDRGRVLLTVKDGNWALVK
;
A
#
# COMPACT_ATOMS: atom_id res chain seq x y z
N ALA A 1 -7.56 15.85 -8.01
CA ALA A 1 -6.11 15.52 -7.97
C ALA A 1 -5.37 16.28 -9.09
N THR A 2 -5.73 16.07 -10.35
CA THR A 2 -5.06 16.69 -11.52
C THR A 2 -4.95 18.21 -11.43
N THR A 3 -6.05 18.92 -11.15
CA THR A 3 -6.09 20.37 -11.03
C THR A 3 -5.09 20.91 -9.99
N ASN A 4 -5.09 20.29 -8.80
CA ASN A 4 -4.19 20.70 -7.72
C ASN A 4 -2.71 20.41 -8.07
N ALA A 5 -2.43 19.24 -8.67
CA ALA A 5 -1.08 18.89 -9.09
C ALA A 5 -0.57 19.84 -10.17
N ARG A 6 -1.39 20.18 -11.17
CA ARG A 6 -1.04 21.18 -12.20
C ARG A 6 -0.74 22.53 -11.58
N ARG A 7 -1.61 23.03 -10.70
CA ARG A 7 -1.39 24.30 -10.01
C ARG A 7 -0.04 24.31 -9.28
N LEU A 8 0.25 23.28 -8.49
CA LEU A 8 1.53 23.18 -7.77
C LEU A 8 2.74 23.26 -8.71
N VAL A 9 2.65 22.62 -9.88
CA VAL A 9 3.77 22.59 -10.83
C VAL A 9 3.87 23.89 -11.64
N THR A 10 2.74 24.45 -12.13
CA THR A 10 2.77 25.57 -13.09
C THR A 10 2.71 26.94 -12.42
N GLU A 11 2.08 27.07 -11.26
CA GLU A 11 1.92 28.34 -10.54
C GLU A 11 2.90 28.45 -9.37
N GLU A 12 3.05 27.37 -8.57
CA GLU A 12 3.93 27.37 -7.40
C GLU A 12 5.35 26.85 -7.71
N ASN A 13 5.58 26.38 -8.94
CA ASN A 13 6.88 25.89 -9.43
C ASN A 13 7.60 24.90 -8.52
N VAL A 14 6.86 23.95 -7.92
CA VAL A 14 7.44 22.94 -7.01
C VAL A 14 8.39 21.99 -7.74
N ASP A 15 9.42 21.55 -7.06
CA ASP A 15 10.40 20.58 -7.59
C ASP A 15 10.05 19.13 -7.30
N VAL A 16 9.10 18.87 -6.40
CA VAL A 16 8.66 17.52 -6.00
C VAL A 16 7.17 17.55 -5.71
N LEU A 17 6.46 16.50 -6.13
CA LEU A 17 5.08 16.23 -5.76
C LEU A 17 5.03 15.06 -4.77
N ILE A 18 4.26 15.17 -3.68
CA ILE A 18 4.05 14.12 -2.69
C ILE A 18 2.54 13.84 -2.55
N GLY A 19 2.13 12.59 -2.69
CA GLY A 19 0.72 12.19 -2.67
C GLY A 19 0.30 11.61 -4.03
N SER A 20 -0.89 11.14 -4.21
CA SER A 20 -2.03 11.05 -3.31
C SER A 20 -2.00 9.72 -2.52
N SER A 21 -2.93 9.56 -1.56
CA SER A 21 -3.01 8.34 -0.72
C SER A 21 -4.05 7.33 -1.25
N ILE A 22 -4.63 7.55 -2.42
CA ILE A 22 -5.52 6.60 -3.09
C ILE A 22 -5.12 6.42 -4.56
N THR A 23 -5.15 5.18 -5.03
CA THR A 23 -4.64 4.77 -6.35
C THR A 23 -5.18 5.58 -7.53
N PRO A 24 -6.50 5.82 -7.70
CA PRO A 24 -6.99 6.60 -8.84
C PRO A 24 -6.43 8.03 -8.87
N SER A 25 -6.34 8.69 -7.72
CA SER A 25 -5.79 10.04 -7.62
C SER A 25 -4.27 10.07 -7.84
N SER A 26 -3.55 9.07 -7.34
CA SER A 26 -2.10 8.94 -7.57
C SER A 26 -1.77 8.74 -9.05
N MET A 27 -2.54 7.93 -9.76
CA MET A 27 -2.39 7.75 -11.20
C MET A 27 -2.62 9.06 -11.97
N ALA A 28 -3.59 9.87 -11.53
CA ALA A 28 -3.84 11.19 -12.12
C ALA A 28 -2.68 12.18 -11.86
N VAL A 29 -2.11 12.17 -10.64
CA VAL A 29 -0.92 13.00 -10.31
C VAL A 29 0.30 12.53 -11.09
N ALA A 30 0.50 11.22 -11.25
CA ALA A 30 1.60 10.66 -12.04
C ALA A 30 1.57 11.13 -13.50
N GLY A 31 0.38 11.30 -14.09
CA GLY A 31 0.23 11.91 -15.42
C GLY A 31 0.78 13.32 -15.48
N VAL A 32 0.43 14.17 -14.49
CA VAL A 32 0.94 15.55 -14.40
C VAL A 32 2.46 15.58 -14.16
N ALA A 33 2.96 14.69 -13.30
CA ALA A 33 4.39 14.56 -13.01
C ALA A 33 5.19 14.21 -14.28
N LEU A 34 4.69 13.28 -15.09
CA LEU A 34 5.29 12.90 -16.37
C LEU A 34 5.27 14.05 -17.38
N GLU A 35 4.14 14.73 -17.55
CA GLU A 35 3.97 15.85 -18.48
C GLU A 35 4.94 17.02 -18.18
N ASN A 36 5.27 17.23 -16.91
CA ASN A 36 6.03 18.39 -16.45
C ASN A 36 7.44 18.03 -15.97
N ALA A 37 7.85 16.78 -16.07
CA ALA A 37 9.15 16.28 -15.62
C ALA A 37 9.44 16.66 -14.15
N VAL A 38 8.52 16.32 -13.24
CA VAL A 38 8.61 16.59 -11.80
C VAL A 38 8.62 15.27 -11.03
N PRO A 39 9.60 14.98 -10.18
CA PRO A 39 9.58 13.81 -9.29
C PRO A 39 8.31 13.77 -8.44
N HIS A 40 7.65 12.63 -8.45
CA HIS A 40 6.41 12.40 -7.72
C HIS A 40 6.57 11.18 -6.80
N PHE A 41 6.39 11.38 -5.49
CA PHE A 41 6.35 10.31 -4.51
C PHE A 41 4.89 9.96 -4.21
N THR A 42 4.40 8.86 -4.81
CA THR A 42 3.02 8.42 -4.56
C THR A 42 2.90 7.70 -3.22
N GLN A 43 1.84 8.01 -2.48
CA GLN A 43 1.53 7.41 -1.16
C GLN A 43 0.55 6.23 -1.28
N SER A 44 0.27 5.78 -2.50
CA SER A 44 -0.52 4.58 -2.80
C SER A 44 0.10 3.82 -3.95
N PRO A 45 -0.08 2.50 -4.03
CA PRO A 45 0.38 1.74 -5.18
C PRO A 45 -0.30 2.20 -6.47
N VAL A 46 0.47 2.23 -7.55
CA VAL A 46 -0.01 2.59 -8.89
C VAL A 46 0.39 1.51 -9.90
N GLY A 47 -0.48 1.29 -10.88
CA GLY A 47 -0.23 0.38 -12.01
C GLY A 47 -0.01 1.18 -13.30
N LEU A 48 1.13 1.82 -13.43
CA LEU A 48 1.47 2.60 -14.61
C LEU A 48 2.06 1.71 -15.71
N PRO A 49 1.71 1.93 -16.99
CA PRO A 49 2.39 1.27 -18.09
C PRO A 49 3.88 1.60 -18.14
N PRO A 50 4.72 0.73 -18.72
CA PRO A 50 6.15 0.99 -18.89
C PRO A 50 6.44 2.35 -19.53
N GLY A 51 7.38 3.09 -18.95
CA GLY A 51 7.77 4.44 -19.39
C GLY A 51 6.85 5.58 -18.93
N ARG A 52 5.66 5.26 -18.41
CA ARG A 52 4.78 6.27 -17.79
C ARG A 52 5.07 6.48 -16.31
N ASP A 53 5.90 5.67 -15.73
CA ASP A 53 6.36 5.71 -14.33
C ASP A 53 7.68 6.48 -14.13
N LYS A 54 8.31 6.96 -15.21
CA LYS A 54 9.63 7.61 -15.19
C LYS A 54 9.82 8.64 -14.08
N TRP A 55 8.79 9.39 -13.74
CA TRP A 55 8.85 10.47 -12.74
C TRP A 55 8.11 10.12 -11.45
N THR A 56 7.63 8.88 -11.30
CA THR A 56 6.80 8.48 -10.15
C THR A 56 7.49 7.38 -9.34
N PHE A 57 7.83 7.68 -8.10
CA PHE A 57 8.40 6.79 -7.11
C PHE A 57 7.32 6.32 -6.15
N MET A 58 7.21 5.02 -5.95
CA MET A 58 6.15 4.42 -5.13
C MET A 58 6.66 4.17 -3.70
N MET A 59 6.04 4.83 -2.72
CA MET A 59 6.39 4.65 -1.31
C MET A 59 5.82 3.37 -0.70
N PRO A 60 4.57 2.98 -0.99
CA PRO A 60 4.08 1.68 -0.59
C PRO A 60 4.75 0.55 -1.37
N GLN A 61 4.68 -0.64 -0.82
CA GLN A 61 5.12 -1.88 -1.45
C GLN A 61 4.34 -2.13 -2.75
N LYS A 62 4.99 -2.77 -3.73
CA LYS A 62 4.31 -3.29 -4.93
C LYS A 62 3.16 -4.20 -4.52
N VAL A 63 2.04 -4.10 -5.22
CA VAL A 63 0.90 -5.00 -4.97
C VAL A 63 1.31 -6.46 -5.19
N SER A 64 2.18 -6.74 -6.17
CA SER A 64 2.73 -8.08 -6.41
C SER A 64 3.48 -8.66 -5.20
N LEU A 65 4.30 -7.83 -4.52
CA LEU A 65 5.02 -8.23 -3.31
C LEU A 65 4.05 -8.62 -2.19
N MET A 66 3.01 -7.82 -1.99
CA MET A 66 1.99 -8.04 -0.96
C MET A 66 1.06 -9.20 -1.31
N ALA A 67 0.63 -9.29 -2.55
CA ALA A 67 -0.25 -10.35 -3.05
C ALA A 67 0.43 -11.72 -2.96
N LYS A 68 1.72 -11.79 -3.31
CA LYS A 68 2.47 -13.04 -3.18
C LYS A 68 2.45 -13.58 -1.76
N ALA A 69 2.67 -12.74 -0.74
CA ALA A 69 2.62 -13.17 0.65
C ALA A 69 1.23 -13.73 1.05
N VAL A 70 0.17 -13.08 0.57
CA VAL A 70 -1.21 -13.52 0.80
C VAL A 70 -1.47 -14.87 0.12
N PHE A 71 -1.11 -15.02 -1.14
CA PHE A 71 -1.35 -16.27 -1.89
C PHE A 71 -0.48 -17.43 -1.39
N ASP A 72 0.78 -17.16 -1.02
CA ASP A 72 1.64 -18.16 -0.37
C ASP A 72 0.99 -18.67 0.92
N HIS A 73 0.46 -17.78 1.76
CA HIS A 73 -0.22 -18.15 3.00
C HIS A 73 -1.53 -18.91 2.73
N MET A 74 -2.33 -18.50 1.73
CA MET A 74 -3.51 -19.25 1.32
C MET A 74 -3.16 -20.69 0.93
N LYS A 75 -2.11 -20.88 0.13
CA LYS A 75 -1.64 -22.21 -0.30
C LYS A 75 -1.09 -23.04 0.86
N ALA A 76 -0.30 -22.44 1.76
CA ALA A 76 0.19 -23.12 2.97
C ALA A 76 -0.96 -23.63 3.84
N ASN A 77 -2.09 -22.91 3.85
CA ASN A 77 -3.32 -23.29 4.54
C ASN A 77 -4.31 -24.09 3.66
N LYS A 78 -3.82 -24.69 2.55
CA LYS A 78 -4.55 -25.61 1.67
C LYS A 78 -5.78 -24.99 0.98
N ALA A 79 -5.88 -23.67 0.87
CA ALA A 79 -6.94 -23.06 0.08
C ALA A 79 -6.76 -23.41 -1.41
N THR A 80 -7.87 -23.66 -2.07
CA THR A 80 -7.97 -23.96 -3.50
C THR A 80 -8.90 -22.98 -4.23
N THR A 81 -9.90 -22.47 -3.53
CA THR A 81 -10.92 -21.57 -4.07
C THR A 81 -10.97 -20.24 -3.32
N ILE A 82 -11.12 -19.15 -4.06
CA ILE A 82 -11.17 -17.79 -3.55
C ILE A 82 -12.47 -17.12 -3.99
N GLY A 83 -13.15 -16.48 -3.04
CA GLY A 83 -14.10 -15.41 -3.34
C GLY A 83 -13.36 -14.07 -3.31
N TYR A 84 -13.63 -13.17 -4.23
CA TYR A 84 -13.09 -11.82 -4.24
C TYR A 84 -14.20 -10.79 -4.09
N VAL A 85 -13.98 -9.79 -3.24
CA VAL A 85 -14.81 -8.57 -3.20
C VAL A 85 -13.91 -7.35 -3.03
N GLY A 86 -14.00 -6.39 -3.94
CA GLY A 86 -13.10 -5.25 -3.91
C GLY A 86 -13.72 -3.98 -4.48
N PHE A 87 -13.01 -2.86 -4.34
CA PHE A 87 -13.44 -1.62 -4.93
C PHE A 87 -13.56 -1.73 -6.46
N SER A 88 -14.57 -1.05 -7.01
CA SER A 88 -14.81 -0.92 -8.46
C SER A 88 -13.94 0.19 -9.08
N ASP A 89 -12.65 0.22 -8.72
CA ASP A 89 -11.67 1.18 -9.21
C ASP A 89 -10.29 0.53 -9.41
N SER A 90 -9.31 1.33 -9.82
CA SER A 90 -7.95 0.85 -10.12
C SER A 90 -7.25 0.16 -8.93
N TRP A 91 -7.64 0.41 -7.67
CA TRP A 91 -7.12 -0.34 -6.54
C TRP A 91 -7.60 -1.79 -6.54
N GLY A 92 -8.91 -2.00 -6.70
CA GLY A 92 -9.47 -3.34 -6.80
C GLY A 92 -8.95 -4.09 -8.04
N ASP A 93 -8.78 -3.37 -9.17
CA ASP A 93 -8.25 -3.95 -10.41
C ASP A 93 -6.80 -4.43 -10.27
N LEU A 94 -5.95 -3.70 -9.55
CA LEU A 94 -4.58 -4.13 -9.27
C LEU A 94 -4.54 -5.47 -8.55
N TRP A 95 -5.40 -5.69 -7.55
CA TRP A 95 -5.42 -6.95 -6.81
C TRP A 95 -5.94 -8.13 -7.66
N VAL A 96 -6.93 -7.92 -8.51
CA VAL A 96 -7.39 -8.94 -9.47
C VAL A 96 -6.32 -9.24 -10.51
N LYS A 97 -5.60 -8.21 -10.99
CA LYS A 97 -4.46 -8.40 -11.89
C LYS A 97 -3.39 -9.29 -11.25
N GLU A 98 -3.02 -9.01 -10.00
CA GLU A 98 -2.02 -9.82 -9.30
C GLU A 98 -2.53 -11.23 -8.98
N PHE A 99 -3.83 -11.41 -8.72
CA PHE A 99 -4.41 -12.74 -8.60
C PHE A 99 -4.21 -13.56 -9.89
N LYS A 100 -4.52 -12.98 -11.05
CA LYS A 100 -4.33 -13.64 -12.34
C LYS A 100 -2.86 -13.94 -12.63
N ALA A 101 -1.95 -13.03 -12.25
CA ALA A 101 -0.51 -13.17 -12.52
C ALA A 101 0.20 -14.15 -11.57
N ILE A 102 -0.25 -14.27 -10.32
CA ILE A 102 0.42 -15.03 -9.26
C ILE A 102 -0.47 -16.15 -8.73
N GLY A 103 -1.72 -15.84 -8.35
CA GLY A 103 -2.62 -16.79 -7.67
C GLY A 103 -3.08 -17.93 -8.57
N GLU A 104 -3.52 -17.62 -9.80
CA GLU A 104 -3.95 -18.64 -10.77
C GLU A 104 -2.82 -19.63 -11.11
N PRO A 105 -1.60 -19.20 -11.43
CA PRO A 105 -0.47 -20.11 -11.64
C PRO A 105 -0.13 -20.98 -10.42
N MET A 106 -0.45 -20.53 -9.21
CA MET A 106 -0.30 -21.32 -7.99
C MET A 106 -1.44 -22.35 -7.78
N GLY A 107 -2.41 -22.40 -8.70
CA GLY A 107 -3.56 -23.31 -8.63
C GLY A 107 -4.68 -22.81 -7.71
N LEU A 108 -4.77 -21.51 -7.43
CA LEU A 108 -5.93 -20.89 -6.79
C LEU A 108 -6.97 -20.56 -7.83
N LYS A 109 -8.24 -20.84 -7.54
CA LYS A 109 -9.37 -20.59 -8.47
C LYS A 109 -10.30 -19.55 -7.87
N MET A 110 -10.54 -18.46 -8.57
CA MET A 110 -11.57 -17.48 -8.20
C MET A 110 -12.95 -18.02 -8.61
N VAL A 111 -13.80 -18.30 -7.62
CA VAL A 111 -15.13 -18.87 -7.83
C VAL A 111 -16.24 -17.81 -7.81
N ALA A 112 -15.95 -16.62 -7.28
CA ALA A 112 -16.85 -15.48 -7.32
C ALA A 112 -16.02 -14.18 -7.27
N GLU A 113 -16.41 -13.19 -8.06
CA GLU A 113 -15.84 -11.84 -8.07
C GLU A 113 -16.96 -10.82 -7.93
N GLU A 114 -16.94 -10.01 -6.88
CA GLU A 114 -17.90 -8.96 -6.60
C GLU A 114 -17.19 -7.61 -6.41
N ARG A 115 -17.88 -6.55 -6.77
CA ARG A 115 -17.36 -5.19 -6.70
C ARG A 115 -18.31 -4.25 -5.97
N TYR A 116 -17.75 -3.19 -5.37
CA TYR A 116 -18.52 -2.12 -4.76
C TYR A 116 -17.79 -0.77 -4.87
N ALA A 117 -18.53 0.32 -4.82
CA ALA A 117 -17.94 1.65 -4.86
C ALA A 117 -17.41 2.09 -3.49
N ARG A 118 -16.43 2.99 -3.46
CA ARG A 118 -15.91 3.56 -2.21
C ARG A 118 -16.98 4.28 -1.38
N ALA A 119 -18.01 4.79 -2.03
CA ALA A 119 -19.11 5.50 -1.39
C ALA A 119 -20.24 4.57 -0.91
N ASP A 120 -20.18 3.27 -1.23
CA ASP A 120 -21.22 2.33 -0.80
C ASP A 120 -21.17 2.16 0.72
N THR A 121 -22.35 2.14 1.31
CA THR A 121 -22.54 1.96 2.77
C THR A 121 -22.97 0.54 3.13
N SER A 122 -23.23 -0.31 2.13
CA SER A 122 -23.60 -1.71 2.30
C SER A 122 -23.07 -2.57 1.15
N VAL A 123 -22.63 -3.77 1.48
CA VAL A 123 -22.20 -4.82 0.54
C VAL A 123 -22.96 -6.13 0.79
N ALA A 124 -24.18 -6.01 1.29
CA ALA A 124 -25.00 -7.16 1.68
C ALA A 124 -25.25 -8.15 0.54
N GLY A 125 -25.54 -7.65 -0.68
CA GLY A 125 -25.75 -8.48 -1.87
C GLY A 125 -24.48 -9.19 -2.32
N GLN A 126 -23.36 -8.50 -2.32
CA GLN A 126 -22.05 -9.05 -2.66
C GLN A 126 -21.64 -10.17 -1.70
N ALA A 127 -21.79 -9.94 -0.40
CA ALA A 127 -21.47 -10.94 0.63
C ALA A 127 -22.37 -12.19 0.50
N LEU A 128 -23.66 -12.03 0.17
CA LEU A 128 -24.56 -13.16 -0.05
C LEU A 128 -24.11 -14.04 -1.22
N LYS A 129 -23.73 -13.44 -2.35
CA LYS A 129 -23.24 -14.18 -3.53
C LYS A 129 -21.93 -14.90 -3.24
N LEU A 130 -21.01 -14.26 -2.50
CA LEU A 130 -19.74 -14.87 -2.10
C LEU A 130 -19.97 -16.10 -1.21
N VAL A 131 -20.83 -15.98 -0.19
CA VAL A 131 -21.15 -17.11 0.70
C VAL A 131 -21.84 -18.25 -0.08
N ALA A 132 -22.72 -17.92 -1.00
CA ALA A 132 -23.40 -18.92 -1.86
C ALA A 132 -22.41 -19.66 -2.78
N ALA A 133 -21.33 -19.02 -3.23
CA ALA A 133 -20.28 -19.64 -4.04
C ALA A 133 -19.36 -20.60 -3.24
N LYS A 134 -19.45 -20.62 -1.90
CA LYS A 134 -18.73 -21.51 -0.98
C LYS A 134 -17.21 -21.53 -1.24
N PRO A 135 -16.51 -20.38 -1.31
CA PRO A 135 -15.05 -20.36 -1.43
C PRO A 135 -14.40 -20.84 -0.12
N ASP A 136 -13.18 -21.42 -0.21
CA ASP A 136 -12.38 -21.76 0.97
C ASP A 136 -12.00 -20.50 1.76
N VAL A 137 -11.68 -19.43 1.03
CA VAL A 137 -11.24 -18.14 1.59
C VAL A 137 -11.84 -16.97 0.80
N VAL A 138 -11.90 -15.80 1.42
CA VAL A 138 -12.29 -14.56 0.73
C VAL A 138 -11.16 -13.56 0.78
N LEU A 139 -10.84 -12.94 -0.35
CA LEU A 139 -9.94 -11.79 -0.46
C LEU A 139 -10.73 -10.50 -0.64
N VAL A 140 -10.52 -9.54 0.25
CA VAL A 140 -11.14 -8.22 0.21
C VAL A 140 -10.18 -7.20 -0.39
N GLY A 141 -10.44 -6.78 -1.62
CA GLY A 141 -9.64 -5.81 -2.40
C GLY A 141 -10.00 -4.37 -2.09
N ALA A 142 -9.97 -3.96 -0.82
CA ALA A 142 -10.38 -2.63 -0.37
C ALA A 142 -9.31 -1.95 0.49
N SER A 143 -9.59 -0.76 1.00
CA SER A 143 -8.69 0.01 1.85
C SER A 143 -9.44 0.90 2.84
N GLY A 144 -8.74 1.30 3.92
CA GLY A 144 -9.30 2.17 4.96
C GLY A 144 -10.56 1.58 5.61
N THR A 145 -11.47 2.46 6.01
CA THR A 145 -12.72 2.06 6.67
C THR A 145 -13.66 1.26 5.77
N GLY A 146 -13.61 1.49 4.45
CA GLY A 146 -14.40 0.73 3.46
C GLY A 146 -14.09 -0.78 3.47
N ALA A 147 -12.88 -1.18 3.86
CA ALA A 147 -12.49 -2.58 3.97
C ALA A 147 -13.23 -3.35 5.08
N ALA A 148 -13.79 -2.64 6.07
CA ALA A 148 -14.56 -3.26 7.14
C ALA A 148 -15.97 -3.73 6.70
N LEU A 149 -16.55 -3.11 5.67
CA LEU A 149 -17.90 -3.48 5.22
C LEU A 149 -17.99 -4.95 4.76
N PRO A 150 -17.15 -5.45 3.83
CA PRO A 150 -17.17 -6.86 3.46
C PRO A 150 -16.80 -7.78 4.63
N GLN A 151 -15.85 -7.37 5.48
CA GLN A 151 -15.43 -8.15 6.65
C GLN A 151 -16.62 -8.45 7.57
N ILE A 152 -17.40 -7.43 7.91
CA ILE A 152 -18.60 -7.53 8.75
C ILE A 152 -19.67 -8.36 8.04
N ALA A 153 -20.00 -7.98 6.80
CA ALA A 153 -21.09 -8.59 6.05
C ALA A 153 -20.89 -10.09 5.80
N LEU A 154 -19.65 -10.54 5.60
CA LEU A 154 -19.32 -11.97 5.45
C LEU A 154 -19.52 -12.72 6.77
N ARG A 155 -19.03 -12.17 7.90
CA ARG A 155 -19.19 -12.80 9.22
C ARG A 155 -20.65 -12.88 9.66
N GLU A 156 -21.43 -11.81 9.44
CA GLU A 156 -22.88 -11.79 9.72
C GLU A 156 -23.66 -12.84 8.91
N ARG A 157 -23.16 -13.22 7.72
CA ARG A 157 -23.74 -14.27 6.86
C ARG A 157 -23.17 -15.66 7.11
N GLY A 158 -22.41 -15.83 8.22
CA GLY A 158 -21.90 -17.12 8.64
C GLY A 158 -20.70 -17.63 7.84
N PHE A 159 -19.99 -16.77 7.09
CA PHE A 159 -18.74 -17.19 6.47
C PHE A 159 -17.70 -17.47 7.56
N THR A 160 -17.25 -18.71 7.66
CA THR A 160 -16.30 -19.19 8.69
C THR A 160 -14.87 -19.31 8.19
N GLY A 161 -14.66 -19.30 6.86
CA GLY A 161 -13.33 -19.36 6.25
C GLY A 161 -12.45 -18.17 6.58
N THR A 162 -11.17 -18.25 6.28
CA THR A 162 -10.25 -17.11 6.46
C THR A 162 -10.60 -15.98 5.51
N ILE A 163 -10.72 -14.77 6.05
CA ILE A 163 -10.84 -13.54 5.26
C ILE A 163 -9.46 -12.90 5.18
N TYR A 164 -9.02 -12.66 3.97
CA TYR A 164 -7.79 -11.93 3.67
C TYR A 164 -8.13 -10.50 3.27
N GLN A 165 -7.33 -9.57 3.71
CA GLN A 165 -7.44 -8.16 3.35
C GLN A 165 -6.18 -7.70 2.59
N THR A 166 -6.27 -6.55 1.93
CA THR A 166 -5.10 -5.87 1.38
C THR A 166 -4.35 -5.10 2.47
N HIS A 167 -3.10 -4.73 2.20
CA HIS A 167 -2.35 -3.83 3.08
C HIS A 167 -3.04 -2.47 3.28
N GLY A 168 -3.93 -2.06 2.37
CA GLY A 168 -4.76 -0.87 2.53
C GLY A 168 -5.70 -0.88 3.73
N ALA A 169 -5.97 -2.04 4.34
CA ALA A 169 -6.83 -2.16 5.52
C ALA A 169 -6.08 -2.02 6.86
N VAL A 170 -4.74 -1.90 6.86
CA VAL A 170 -3.94 -1.85 8.09
C VAL A 170 -4.09 -0.49 8.78
N THR A 171 -5.20 -0.31 9.46
CA THR A 171 -5.52 0.88 10.28
C THR A 171 -6.25 0.47 11.56
N LYS A 172 -6.11 1.25 12.62
CA LYS A 172 -6.91 1.05 13.84
C LYS A 172 -8.41 1.22 13.60
N ASP A 173 -8.78 2.09 12.66
CA ASP A 173 -10.18 2.29 12.32
C ASP A 173 -10.80 1.04 11.68
N PHE A 174 -10.04 0.28 10.90
CA PHE A 174 -10.52 -1.02 10.42
C PHE A 174 -10.88 -1.94 11.59
N ILE A 175 -9.98 -2.11 12.57
CA ILE A 175 -10.23 -2.94 13.76
C ILE A 175 -11.41 -2.40 14.56
N ARG A 176 -11.45 -1.09 14.81
CA ARG A 176 -12.52 -0.43 15.58
C ARG A 176 -13.89 -0.64 14.94
N ILE A 177 -14.00 -0.48 13.62
CA ILE A 177 -15.27 -0.59 12.89
C ILE A 177 -15.68 -2.06 12.72
N ALA A 178 -14.75 -2.94 12.34
CA ALA A 178 -15.05 -4.35 12.15
C ALA A 178 -15.26 -5.09 13.50
N GLY A 179 -14.72 -4.56 14.60
CA GLY A 179 -14.89 -5.14 15.93
C GLY A 179 -14.51 -6.63 15.97
N LYS A 180 -15.37 -7.46 16.53
CA LYS A 180 -15.17 -8.92 16.58
C LYS A 180 -15.03 -9.57 15.20
N ALA A 181 -15.60 -8.99 14.16
CA ALA A 181 -15.48 -9.52 12.81
C ALA A 181 -14.05 -9.43 12.26
N ALA A 182 -13.19 -8.58 12.83
CA ALA A 182 -11.79 -8.47 12.44
C ALA A 182 -10.92 -9.62 12.95
N GLU A 183 -11.33 -10.34 14.00
CA GLU A 183 -10.52 -11.40 14.60
C GLU A 183 -10.18 -12.49 13.58
N GLY A 184 -8.90 -12.88 13.54
CA GLY A 184 -8.39 -13.91 12.63
C GLY A 184 -8.29 -13.47 11.16
N VAL A 185 -8.52 -12.17 10.83
CA VAL A 185 -8.21 -11.66 9.49
C VAL A 185 -6.71 -11.80 9.22
N VAL A 186 -6.33 -12.09 7.97
CA VAL A 186 -4.93 -12.14 7.54
C VAL A 186 -4.70 -11.09 6.47
N LEU A 187 -3.64 -10.30 6.60
CA LEU A 187 -3.31 -9.26 5.65
C LEU A 187 -1.81 -8.95 5.61
N PRO A 188 -1.27 -8.56 4.45
CA PRO A 188 0.10 -8.12 4.36
C PRO A 188 0.21 -6.69 4.88
N SER A 189 1.37 -6.31 5.34
CA SER A 189 1.66 -4.95 5.82
C SER A 189 3.12 -4.58 5.60
N GLY A 190 3.41 -3.30 5.57
CA GLY A 190 4.73 -2.79 5.93
C GLY A 190 5.00 -3.05 7.42
N PRO A 191 6.25 -3.21 7.82
CA PRO A 191 6.61 -3.61 9.18
C PRO A 191 6.43 -2.53 10.25
N LEU A 192 6.22 -1.27 9.87
CA LEU A 192 6.14 -0.13 10.80
C LEU A 192 5.15 -0.36 11.96
N VAL A 193 3.95 -0.86 11.68
CA VAL A 193 2.89 -1.02 12.70
C VAL A 193 3.21 -2.09 13.75
N VAL A 194 4.23 -2.91 13.50
CA VAL A 194 4.77 -3.91 14.41
C VAL A 194 6.27 -3.74 14.65
N ALA A 195 6.80 -2.52 14.47
CA ALA A 195 8.22 -2.22 14.53
C ALA A 195 8.89 -2.72 15.82
N GLY A 196 8.19 -2.67 16.96
CA GLY A 196 8.68 -3.18 18.23
C GLY A 196 8.96 -4.68 18.25
N LEU A 197 8.32 -5.47 17.38
CA LEU A 197 8.45 -6.92 17.29
C LEU A 197 9.52 -7.38 16.28
N LEU A 198 10.09 -6.44 15.51
CA LEU A 198 11.10 -6.76 14.50
C LEU A 198 12.47 -7.07 15.13
N PRO A 199 13.31 -7.87 14.47
CA PRO A 199 14.72 -7.99 14.85
C PRO A 199 15.43 -6.65 14.68
N ASP A 200 16.50 -6.46 15.45
CA ASP A 200 17.29 -5.22 15.41
C ASP A 200 17.95 -5.02 14.05
N SER A 201 17.76 -3.85 13.49
CA SER A 201 18.25 -3.46 12.17
C SER A 201 18.20 -1.93 12.00
N PRO A 202 18.92 -1.37 11.03
CA PRO A 202 18.80 0.06 10.69
C PRO A 202 17.35 0.46 10.36
N GLN A 203 16.61 -0.39 9.67
CA GLN A 203 15.19 -0.19 9.36
C GLN A 203 14.34 -0.09 10.64
N LYS A 204 14.49 -1.04 11.60
CA LYS A 204 13.78 -0.99 12.88
C LYS A 204 14.07 0.30 13.64
N LYS A 205 15.33 0.75 13.63
CA LYS A 205 15.72 2.01 14.30
C LYS A 205 14.92 3.18 13.74
N VAL A 206 14.89 3.35 12.41
CA VAL A 206 14.14 4.41 11.72
C VAL A 206 12.63 4.29 11.98
N ALA A 207 12.07 3.06 11.91
CA ALA A 207 10.67 2.82 12.21
C ALA A 207 10.30 3.19 13.66
N MET A 208 11.13 2.85 14.63
CA MET A 208 10.91 3.18 16.04
C MET A 208 11.08 4.68 16.33
N GLU A 209 11.97 5.37 15.65
CA GLU A 209 12.10 6.83 15.73
C GLU A 209 10.84 7.52 15.24
N HIS A 210 10.34 7.12 14.07
CA HIS A 210 9.08 7.64 13.54
C HIS A 210 7.89 7.33 14.46
N LEU A 211 7.76 6.08 14.91
CA LEU A 211 6.70 5.66 15.83
C LEU A 211 6.67 6.54 17.09
N LYS A 212 7.81 6.71 17.74
CA LYS A 212 7.91 7.54 18.96
C LYS A 212 7.53 9.00 18.72
N ALA A 213 8.05 9.60 17.65
CA ALA A 213 7.77 10.99 17.30
C ALA A 213 6.28 11.20 16.94
N TYR A 214 5.71 10.27 16.17
CA TYR A 214 4.32 10.33 15.76
C TYR A 214 3.36 10.18 16.94
N GLU A 215 3.56 9.16 17.78
CA GLU A 215 2.70 8.90 18.92
C GLU A 215 2.84 9.92 20.05
N ALA A 216 4.01 10.53 20.21
CA ALA A 216 4.19 11.65 21.12
C ALA A 216 3.30 12.86 20.75
N LYS A 217 3.03 13.04 19.46
CA LYS A 217 2.20 14.14 18.94
C LYS A 217 0.71 13.80 18.86
N TYR A 218 0.39 12.58 18.44
CA TYR A 218 -0.99 12.20 18.09
C TYR A 218 -1.62 11.16 19.03
N GLY A 219 -0.88 10.71 20.04
CA GLY A 219 -1.33 9.73 21.03
C GLY A 219 -0.86 8.30 20.74
N ALA A 220 -0.76 7.50 21.79
CA ALA A 220 -0.29 6.11 21.71
C ALA A 220 -1.17 5.26 20.77
N GLY A 221 -0.52 4.46 19.95
CA GLY A 221 -1.12 3.54 19.00
C GLY A 221 -1.86 4.21 17.86
N THR A 222 -1.64 5.48 17.58
CA THR A 222 -2.20 6.16 16.39
C THR A 222 -1.35 5.95 15.14
N ILE A 223 -0.18 5.34 15.27
CA ILE A 223 0.69 5.04 14.12
C ILE A 223 -0.04 4.21 13.07
N THR A 224 0.17 4.54 11.82
CA THR A 224 -0.33 3.79 10.66
C THR A 224 0.76 3.63 9.63
N GLN A 225 0.64 2.64 8.75
CA GLN A 225 1.57 2.52 7.63
C GLN A 225 1.54 3.76 6.73
N PHE A 226 0.39 4.45 6.60
CA PHE A 226 0.28 5.64 5.77
C PHE A 226 1.15 6.80 6.28
N SER A 227 1.29 6.97 7.60
CA SER A 227 2.20 7.96 8.18
C SER A 227 3.66 7.64 7.84
N GLY A 228 4.01 6.37 7.81
CA GLY A 228 5.34 5.90 7.42
C GLY A 228 5.66 6.19 5.97
N HIS A 229 4.72 6.00 5.04
CA HIS A 229 4.95 6.33 3.64
C HIS A 229 5.33 7.80 3.45
N ALA A 230 4.65 8.72 4.15
CA ALA A 230 4.97 10.15 4.11
C ALA A 230 6.33 10.44 4.77
N PHE A 231 6.62 9.80 5.90
CA PHE A 231 7.90 9.94 6.59
C PHE A 231 9.07 9.40 5.75
N ASP A 232 8.89 8.29 5.06
CA ASP A 232 9.93 7.67 4.25
C ASP A 232 10.35 8.54 3.06
N VAL A 233 9.46 9.41 2.54
CA VAL A 233 9.84 10.44 1.57
C VAL A 233 10.93 11.37 2.13
N LEU A 234 10.83 11.77 3.39
CA LEU A 234 11.84 12.63 4.03
C LEU A 234 13.19 11.92 4.08
N GLN A 235 13.22 10.63 4.42
CA GLN A 235 14.45 9.82 4.46
C GLN A 235 15.14 9.76 3.09
N ILE A 236 14.35 9.75 2.01
CA ILE A 236 14.87 9.76 0.64
C ILE A 236 15.36 11.17 0.28
N LEU A 237 14.55 12.21 0.55
CA LEU A 237 14.89 13.59 0.22
C LEU A 237 16.13 14.10 0.98
N GLU A 238 16.29 13.78 2.25
CA GLU A 238 17.47 14.13 3.05
C GLU A 238 18.79 13.65 2.42
N ARG A 239 18.75 12.53 1.69
CA ARG A 239 19.92 11.97 0.99
C ARG A 239 20.09 12.48 -0.42
N THR A 240 18.99 12.75 -1.12
CA THR A 240 19.03 13.01 -2.56
C THR A 240 19.07 14.49 -2.91
N VAL A 241 18.40 15.35 -2.12
CA VAL A 241 18.42 16.83 -2.33
C VAL A 241 19.84 17.39 -2.29
N PRO A 242 20.71 17.05 -1.29
CA PRO A 242 22.08 17.57 -1.28
C PRO A 242 22.90 17.19 -2.52
N ILE A 243 22.59 16.03 -3.14
CA ILE A 243 23.24 15.58 -4.37
C ILE A 243 22.80 16.44 -5.57
N ALA A 244 21.49 16.68 -5.69
CA ALA A 244 20.91 17.48 -6.76
C ALA A 244 21.35 18.95 -6.68
N LEU A 245 21.43 19.52 -5.48
CA LEU A 245 21.89 20.91 -5.23
C LEU A 245 23.33 21.17 -5.71
N LYS A 246 24.17 20.13 -5.80
CA LYS A 246 25.52 20.26 -6.38
C LYS A 246 25.50 20.38 -7.91
N LYS A 247 24.41 19.99 -8.56
CA LYS A 247 24.29 19.95 -10.02
C LYS A 247 23.50 21.11 -10.60
N ALA A 248 22.43 21.55 -9.92
CA ALA A 248 21.52 22.56 -10.44
C ALA A 248 20.81 23.33 -9.32
N LYS A 249 20.16 24.45 -9.68
CA LYS A 249 19.39 25.29 -8.74
C LYS A 249 17.94 24.82 -8.66
N PRO A 250 17.32 24.82 -7.45
CA PRO A 250 15.89 24.56 -7.27
C PRO A 250 15.03 25.47 -8.17
N GLY A 251 13.86 24.98 -8.55
CA GLY A 251 12.91 25.65 -9.44
C GLY A 251 13.24 25.53 -10.93
N THR A 252 14.26 24.73 -11.31
CA THR A 252 14.67 24.53 -12.70
C THR A 252 14.43 23.08 -13.16
N LYS A 253 14.28 22.90 -14.48
CA LYS A 253 14.16 21.56 -15.07
C LYS A 253 15.41 20.70 -14.82
N GLU A 254 16.56 21.32 -14.82
CA GLU A 254 17.87 20.71 -14.55
C GLU A 254 17.92 20.17 -13.10
N PHE A 255 17.34 20.91 -12.15
CA PHE A 255 17.26 20.44 -10.76
C PHE A 255 16.33 19.23 -10.61
N ARG A 256 15.18 19.26 -11.26
CA ARG A 256 14.24 18.11 -11.26
C ARG A 256 14.85 16.86 -11.90
N GLN A 257 15.62 17.03 -12.97
CA GLN A 257 16.38 15.94 -13.59
C GLN A 257 17.49 15.43 -12.66
N ALA A 258 18.21 16.33 -12.00
CA ALA A 258 19.23 15.96 -11.02
C ALA A 258 18.64 15.24 -9.80
N MET A 259 17.42 15.60 -9.38
CA MET A 259 16.67 14.88 -8.34
C MET A 259 16.30 13.47 -8.79
N LEU A 260 15.77 13.29 -10.00
CA LEU A 260 15.47 11.97 -10.58
C LEU A 260 16.70 11.07 -10.52
N GLU A 261 17.83 11.53 -11.06
CA GLU A 261 19.10 10.79 -11.07
C GLU A 261 19.62 10.47 -9.66
N ALA A 262 19.49 11.41 -8.73
CA ALA A 262 19.91 11.23 -7.34
C ALA A 262 19.07 10.16 -6.63
N ILE A 263 17.75 10.11 -6.89
CA ILE A 263 16.84 9.10 -6.32
C ILE A 263 17.15 7.73 -6.91
N GLU A 264 17.27 7.60 -8.22
CA GLU A 264 17.59 6.33 -8.90
C GLU A 264 18.98 5.80 -8.53
N GLY A 265 19.91 6.70 -8.24
CA GLY A 265 21.28 6.37 -7.82
C GLY A 265 21.42 5.99 -6.34
N ALA A 266 20.47 6.37 -5.50
CA ALA A 266 20.53 6.09 -4.07
C ALA A 266 20.22 4.63 -3.76
N LYS A 267 21.05 4.01 -2.92
CA LYS A 267 20.96 2.59 -2.57
C LYS A 267 20.91 2.40 -1.06
N GLU A 268 20.30 1.29 -0.64
CA GLU A 268 20.19 0.85 0.74
C GLU A 268 19.75 1.99 1.67
N ILE A 269 18.63 2.67 1.33
CA ILE A 269 18.04 3.72 2.16
C ILE A 269 17.17 3.07 3.23
N PRO A 270 17.60 2.96 4.48
CA PRO A 270 16.74 2.46 5.55
C PRO A 270 15.63 3.47 5.80
N ALA A 271 14.41 2.98 5.89
CA ALA A 271 13.21 3.75 6.10
C ALA A 271 12.23 2.96 6.99
N SER A 272 11.09 3.53 7.32
CA SER A 272 10.16 2.90 8.27
C SER A 272 9.49 1.64 7.70
N HIS A 273 9.32 1.58 6.38
CA HIS A 273 8.67 0.45 5.68
C HIS A 273 9.64 -0.58 5.09
N GLY A 274 10.92 -0.33 5.10
CA GLY A 274 11.88 -1.23 4.48
C GLY A 274 13.19 -0.54 4.17
N VAL A 275 13.88 -1.06 3.18
CA VAL A 275 15.10 -0.47 2.63
C VAL A 275 14.86 -0.18 1.16
N TYR A 276 14.89 1.09 0.78
CA TYR A 276 14.63 1.48 -0.61
C TYR A 276 15.88 1.40 -1.47
N ASN A 277 15.68 0.83 -2.67
CA ASN A 277 16.67 0.71 -3.74
C ASN A 277 16.00 1.05 -5.07
N PHE A 278 15.94 2.34 -5.40
CA PHE A 278 15.38 2.74 -6.69
C PHE A 278 16.39 2.56 -7.83
N THR A 279 15.87 2.26 -9.03
CA THR A 279 16.63 2.23 -10.27
C THR A 279 15.78 2.83 -11.39
N SER A 280 16.38 3.13 -12.55
CA SER A 280 15.63 3.63 -13.71
C SER A 280 14.58 2.64 -14.26
N SER A 281 14.63 1.37 -13.85
CA SER A 281 13.67 0.32 -14.21
C SER A 281 12.77 -0.12 -13.06
N ASP A 282 13.03 0.35 -11.84
CA ASP A 282 12.24 0.04 -10.65
C ASP A 282 12.10 1.24 -9.73
N HIS A 283 10.98 1.93 -9.84
CA HIS A 283 10.63 3.05 -8.99
C HIS A 283 9.75 2.67 -7.78
N ALA A 284 9.60 1.38 -7.48
CA ALA A 284 8.96 0.94 -6.22
C ALA A 284 9.98 0.70 -5.09
N GLY A 285 11.17 0.22 -5.43
CA GLY A 285 12.35 0.22 -4.57
C GLY A 285 12.34 -0.69 -3.34
N LEU A 286 11.19 -1.22 -2.89
CA LEU A 286 11.09 -2.11 -1.74
C LEU A 286 11.13 -3.58 -2.14
N ASP A 287 11.81 -4.38 -1.33
CA ASP A 287 11.92 -5.83 -1.43
C ASP A 287 11.20 -6.56 -0.27
N ASP A 288 11.47 -7.86 -0.08
CA ASP A 288 10.87 -8.70 0.95
C ASP A 288 11.10 -8.20 2.38
N ARG A 289 12.12 -7.37 2.62
CA ARG A 289 12.36 -6.71 3.91
C ARG A 289 11.27 -5.71 4.28
N GLY A 290 10.53 -5.23 3.28
CA GLY A 290 9.45 -4.26 3.42
C GLY A 290 8.08 -4.87 3.70
N ARG A 291 7.97 -6.18 3.98
CA ARG A 291 6.66 -6.81 4.21
C ARG A 291 6.65 -7.76 5.41
N VAL A 292 5.49 -7.82 6.03
CA VAL A 292 5.11 -8.82 7.05
C VAL A 292 3.69 -9.28 6.79
N LEU A 293 3.30 -10.44 7.31
CA LEU A 293 1.89 -10.83 7.42
C LEU A 293 1.40 -10.55 8.82
N LEU A 294 0.23 -9.95 8.91
CA LEU A 294 -0.45 -9.61 10.16
C LEU A 294 -1.77 -10.36 10.27
N THR A 295 -2.18 -10.53 11.50
CA THR A 295 -3.55 -10.91 11.89
C THR A 295 -4.05 -9.97 12.97
N VAL A 296 -5.36 -9.97 13.20
CA VAL A 296 -5.95 -9.35 14.40
C VAL A 296 -6.13 -10.42 15.45
N LYS A 297 -5.57 -10.18 16.63
CA LYS A 297 -5.71 -11.03 17.81
C LYS A 297 -6.01 -10.15 19.03
N ASP A 298 -7.12 -10.46 19.71
CA ASP A 298 -7.59 -9.69 20.87
C ASP A 298 -7.69 -8.18 20.57
N GLY A 299 -8.18 -7.84 19.35
CA GLY A 299 -8.35 -6.46 18.89
C GLY A 299 -7.06 -5.72 18.56
N ASN A 300 -5.93 -6.40 18.44
CA ASN A 300 -4.63 -5.78 18.13
C ASN A 300 -3.94 -6.46 16.95
N TRP A 301 -3.03 -5.73 16.29
CA TRP A 301 -2.17 -6.32 15.27
C TRP A 301 -1.18 -7.29 15.89
N ALA A 302 -1.07 -8.46 15.30
CA ALA A 302 -0.09 -9.48 15.64
C ALA A 302 0.57 -10.04 14.37
N LEU A 303 1.83 -10.49 14.48
CA LEU A 303 2.50 -11.19 13.39
C LEU A 303 1.86 -12.58 13.19
N VAL A 304 1.61 -12.94 11.95
CA VAL A 304 1.32 -14.33 11.58
C VAL A 304 2.61 -15.12 11.74
N LYS A 305 2.51 -16.26 12.43
CA LYS A 305 3.64 -17.17 12.67
C LYS A 305 3.83 -18.15 11.52
#